data_73907353893a89aef26476e1c06368ec
#
_entry.id   73907353893a89aef26476e1c06368ec
#
_cell.length_a   1.000
_cell.length_b   1.000
_cell.length_c   1.000
_cell.angle_alpha   90.00
_cell.angle_beta   90.00
_cell.angle_gamma   90.00
#
_symmetry.space_group_name_H-M   'P 1'
#
loop_
_entity.id
_entity.type
_entity.pdbx_description
1 polymer ?
#
loop_
_entity_poly.entity_id
_entity_poly.type
_entity_poly.pdbx_seq_one_letter_code
_entity_poly.pdbx_strand_id
1 'polypeptide(L)'
;SMGRYSYSRAVKEKNEERFDSYLKVMAFLNENLGADVANEEVKSRSRFYAAVEDKLRFEKLAEKHADILFEEEKDCLERDHEKYMQFLQNLIKDPSGIASQTPEHLAFTIQFAGINESSSLAFSFRDLAANVARLSDNRELLNKAITWALEAITLFGNFTCYETLAEVLYKMGYQKEALWQMEKALDKMPAGNDAIAARIHGKLDKIKNNK
;
A
#
# COMPACT_ATOMS: atom_id res chain seq x y z
N SER A 1 -3.29 -19.94 -5.48
CA SER A 1 -2.84 -20.00 -6.86
C SER A 1 -1.34 -20.30 -6.91
N MET A 2 -0.86 -20.98 -7.96
CA MET A 2 0.55 -21.37 -8.14
C MET A 2 1.54 -20.18 -8.02
N GLY A 3 1.19 -19.01 -8.55
CA GLY A 3 2.06 -17.84 -8.51
C GLY A 3 2.38 -17.33 -7.10
N ARG A 4 1.38 -17.23 -6.21
CA ARG A 4 1.61 -16.81 -4.81
C ARG A 4 2.49 -17.81 -4.06
N TYR A 5 2.31 -19.10 -4.30
CA TYR A 5 3.13 -20.14 -3.67
C TYR A 5 4.61 -20.04 -4.10
N SER A 6 4.86 -19.85 -5.40
CA SER A 6 6.22 -19.71 -5.94
C SER A 6 6.93 -18.48 -5.39
N TYR A 7 6.26 -17.32 -5.35
CA TYR A 7 6.80 -16.10 -4.77
C TYR A 7 7.12 -16.26 -3.28
N SER A 8 6.14 -16.71 -2.47
CA SER A 8 6.32 -16.90 -1.03
C SER A 8 7.47 -17.85 -0.70
N ARG A 9 7.65 -18.89 -1.51
CA ARG A 9 8.74 -19.84 -1.34
C ARG A 9 10.09 -19.24 -1.71
N ALA A 10 10.18 -18.47 -2.79
CA ALA A 10 11.38 -17.74 -3.17
C ALA A 10 11.82 -16.76 -2.07
N VAL A 11 10.89 -16.02 -1.48
CA VAL A 11 11.16 -15.12 -0.35
C VAL A 11 11.64 -15.89 0.87
N LYS A 12 10.93 -16.95 1.27
CA LYS A 12 11.28 -17.76 2.46
C LYS A 12 12.68 -18.37 2.33
N GLU A 13 13.03 -18.84 1.16
CA GLU A 13 14.33 -19.46 0.88
C GLU A 13 15.41 -18.45 0.50
N LYS A 14 15.07 -17.16 0.37
CA LYS A 14 15.91 -16.07 -0.18
C LYS A 14 16.56 -16.48 -1.52
N ASN A 15 15.79 -17.18 -2.36
CA ASN A 15 16.28 -17.81 -3.58
C ASN A 15 15.88 -16.99 -4.81
N GLU A 16 16.85 -16.30 -5.40
CA GLU A 16 16.67 -15.42 -6.55
C GLU A 16 16.37 -16.20 -7.84
N GLU A 17 16.96 -17.37 -8.06
CA GLU A 17 16.68 -18.20 -9.25
C GLU A 17 15.20 -18.65 -9.28
N ARG A 18 14.64 -19.00 -8.12
CA ARG A 18 13.20 -19.29 -7.99
C ARG A 18 12.37 -18.05 -8.25
N PHE A 19 12.83 -16.91 -7.77
CA PHE A 19 12.14 -15.66 -8.02
C PHE A 19 12.17 -15.28 -9.50
N ASP A 20 13.31 -15.44 -10.19
CA ASP A 20 13.41 -15.23 -11.64
C ASP A 20 12.54 -16.19 -12.45
N SER A 21 12.41 -17.43 -11.99
CA SER A 21 11.47 -18.40 -12.59
C SER A 21 10.01 -17.96 -12.40
N TYR A 22 9.66 -17.40 -11.24
CA TYR A 22 8.36 -16.80 -10.99
C TYR A 22 8.11 -15.61 -11.93
N LEU A 23 9.10 -14.70 -12.09
CA LEU A 23 8.97 -13.54 -12.97
C LEU A 23 8.73 -13.93 -14.43
N LYS A 24 9.39 -14.97 -14.95
CA LYS A 24 9.15 -15.47 -16.32
C LYS A 24 7.71 -15.92 -16.52
N VAL A 25 7.12 -16.61 -15.54
CA VAL A 25 5.71 -17.00 -15.59
C VAL A 25 4.80 -15.78 -15.53
N MET A 26 5.10 -14.81 -14.67
CA MET A 26 4.31 -13.58 -14.56
C MET A 26 4.41 -12.72 -15.82
N ALA A 27 5.61 -12.62 -16.45
CA ALA A 27 5.78 -11.92 -17.71
C ALA A 27 4.88 -12.50 -18.80
N PHE A 28 4.88 -13.81 -18.99
CA PHE A 28 4.00 -14.49 -19.95
C PHE A 28 2.51 -14.21 -19.69
N LEU A 29 2.09 -14.22 -18.42
CA LEU A 29 0.69 -13.91 -18.07
C LEU A 29 0.35 -12.43 -18.32
N ASN A 30 1.24 -11.52 -17.96
CA ASN A 30 1.06 -10.09 -18.10
C ASN A 30 1.02 -9.65 -19.57
N GLU A 31 1.86 -10.21 -20.43
CA GLU A 31 1.81 -9.98 -21.88
C GLU A 31 0.43 -10.35 -22.46
N ASN A 32 -0.13 -11.48 -22.03
CA ASN A 32 -1.45 -11.91 -22.48
C ASN A 32 -2.60 -11.03 -21.93
N LEU A 33 -2.36 -10.28 -20.85
CA LEU A 33 -3.32 -9.34 -20.25
C LEU A 33 -3.11 -7.90 -20.70
N GLY A 34 -2.10 -7.62 -21.55
CA GLY A 34 -1.78 -6.27 -22.04
C GLY A 34 -1.13 -5.37 -20.96
N ALA A 35 -0.56 -5.96 -19.90
CA ALA A 35 0.13 -5.20 -18.86
C ALA A 35 1.57 -4.87 -19.29
N ASP A 36 2.11 -3.75 -18.77
CA ASP A 36 3.52 -3.39 -18.95
C ASP A 36 4.42 -4.32 -18.13
N VAL A 37 4.98 -5.32 -18.83
CA VAL A 37 5.83 -6.36 -18.22
C VAL A 37 7.06 -5.77 -17.54
N ALA A 38 7.67 -4.73 -18.12
CA ALA A 38 8.89 -4.13 -17.58
C ALA A 38 8.59 -3.40 -16.24
N ASN A 39 7.48 -2.70 -16.17
CA ASN A 39 7.04 -2.02 -14.94
C ASN A 39 6.65 -3.02 -13.86
N GLU A 40 5.94 -4.09 -14.20
CA GLU A 40 5.59 -5.17 -13.26
C GLU A 40 6.83 -5.90 -12.73
N GLU A 41 7.86 -6.09 -13.55
CA GLU A 41 9.13 -6.66 -13.11
C GLU A 41 9.81 -5.76 -12.07
N VAL A 42 9.90 -4.45 -12.30
CA VAL A 42 10.50 -3.49 -11.34
C VAL A 42 9.77 -3.54 -10.01
N LYS A 43 8.44 -3.46 -10.01
CA LYS A 43 7.62 -3.53 -8.79
C LYS A 43 7.83 -4.85 -8.04
N SER A 44 7.86 -5.96 -8.76
CA SER A 44 8.06 -7.30 -8.18
C SER A 44 9.46 -7.49 -7.59
N ARG A 45 10.51 -7.02 -8.29
CA ARG A 45 11.90 -7.08 -7.78
C ARG A 45 12.09 -6.19 -6.55
N SER A 46 11.55 -4.98 -6.56
CA SER A 46 11.59 -4.09 -5.40
C SER A 46 10.96 -4.75 -4.17
N ARG A 47 9.77 -5.34 -4.32
CA ARG A 47 9.08 -6.07 -3.23
C ARG A 47 9.87 -7.30 -2.76
N PHE A 48 10.47 -8.04 -3.69
CA PHE A 48 11.28 -9.22 -3.33
C PHE A 48 12.52 -8.81 -2.53
N TYR A 49 13.30 -7.82 -2.99
CA TYR A 49 14.49 -7.36 -2.28
C TYR A 49 14.16 -6.76 -0.92
N ALA A 50 13.04 -6.06 -0.79
CA ALA A 50 12.54 -5.62 0.51
C ALA A 50 12.22 -6.81 1.44
N ALA A 51 11.58 -7.85 0.91
CA ALA A 51 11.17 -9.01 1.70
C ALA A 51 12.35 -9.89 2.16
N VAL A 52 13.42 -9.97 1.36
CA VAL A 52 14.66 -10.70 1.71
C VAL A 52 15.70 -9.82 2.42
N GLU A 53 15.37 -8.55 2.66
CA GLU A 53 16.20 -7.55 3.34
C GLU A 53 17.50 -7.20 2.60
N ASP A 54 17.49 -7.30 1.27
CA ASP A 54 18.59 -6.83 0.43
C ASP A 54 18.48 -5.31 0.24
N LYS A 55 18.97 -4.58 1.23
CA LYS A 55 18.95 -3.12 1.30
C LYS A 55 19.46 -2.46 0.02
N LEU A 56 20.63 -2.90 -0.47
CA LEU A 56 21.31 -2.24 -1.60
C LEU A 56 20.50 -2.35 -2.89
N ARG A 57 19.98 -3.55 -3.19
CA ARG A 57 19.19 -3.76 -4.41
C ARG A 57 17.80 -3.14 -4.29
N PHE A 58 17.22 -3.16 -3.09
CA PHE A 58 15.95 -2.47 -2.83
C PHE A 58 16.08 -0.95 -3.04
N GLU A 59 17.07 -0.28 -2.43
CA GLU A 59 17.27 1.18 -2.56
C GLU A 59 17.43 1.61 -4.03
N LYS A 60 18.13 0.82 -4.85
CA LYS A 60 18.31 1.10 -6.29
C LYS A 60 17.02 1.07 -7.10
N LEU A 61 16.00 0.34 -6.64
CA LEU A 61 14.74 0.19 -7.35
C LEU A 61 13.60 1.00 -6.74
N ALA A 62 13.74 1.46 -5.49
CA ALA A 62 12.65 2.11 -4.76
C ALA A 62 12.10 3.36 -5.48
N GLU A 63 12.98 4.22 -6.00
CA GLU A 63 12.56 5.41 -6.74
C GLU A 63 11.86 5.05 -8.05
N LYS A 64 12.43 4.16 -8.83
CA LYS A 64 11.80 3.71 -10.08
C LYS A 64 10.45 3.03 -9.82
N HIS A 65 10.33 2.29 -8.72
CA HIS A 65 9.05 1.72 -8.30
C HIS A 65 8.03 2.83 -8.00
N ALA A 66 8.44 3.88 -7.27
CA ALA A 66 7.56 5.02 -6.98
C ALA A 66 7.13 5.76 -8.24
N ASP A 67 8.06 6.00 -9.19
CA ASP A 67 7.75 6.65 -10.47
C ASP A 67 6.66 5.88 -11.24
N ILE A 68 6.73 4.55 -11.25
CA ILE A 68 5.70 3.70 -11.86
C ILE A 68 4.36 3.90 -11.14
N LEU A 69 4.34 3.95 -9.80
CA LEU A 69 3.11 4.16 -9.05
C LEU A 69 2.49 5.53 -9.34
N PHE A 70 3.29 6.58 -9.49
CA PHE A 70 2.81 7.92 -9.86
C PHE A 70 2.24 7.97 -11.29
N GLU A 71 2.81 7.20 -12.23
CA GLU A 71 2.20 7.09 -13.56
C GLU A 71 0.86 6.34 -13.52
N GLU A 72 0.76 5.27 -12.73
CA GLU A 72 -0.50 4.53 -12.54
C GLU A 72 -1.58 5.36 -11.85
N GLU A 73 -1.20 6.34 -11.02
CA GLU A 73 -2.10 7.21 -10.29
C GLU A 73 -2.87 8.18 -11.20
N LYS A 74 -2.25 8.69 -12.27
CA LYS A 74 -2.78 9.78 -13.09
C LYS A 74 -4.25 9.56 -13.51
N ASP A 75 -4.60 8.33 -13.83
CA ASP A 75 -5.94 8.00 -14.31
C ASP A 75 -6.78 7.19 -13.29
N CYS A 76 -6.20 6.83 -12.13
CA CYS A 76 -6.87 5.90 -11.23
C CYS A 76 -8.10 6.50 -10.56
N LEU A 77 -8.06 7.78 -10.19
CA LEU A 77 -9.20 8.47 -9.59
C LEU A 77 -10.35 8.65 -10.57
N GLU A 78 -10.05 8.89 -11.85
CA GLU A 78 -11.06 8.98 -12.92
C GLU A 78 -11.72 7.61 -13.14
N ARG A 79 -10.93 6.54 -13.23
CA ARG A 79 -11.46 5.17 -13.36
C ARG A 79 -12.29 4.73 -12.16
N ASP A 80 -11.89 5.08 -10.95
CA ASP A 80 -12.66 4.80 -9.74
C ASP A 80 -13.99 5.59 -9.75
N HIS A 81 -13.96 6.85 -10.18
CA HIS A 81 -15.17 7.66 -10.35
C HIS A 81 -16.12 7.06 -11.41
N GLU A 82 -15.62 6.66 -12.55
CA GLU A 82 -16.42 6.01 -13.60
C GLU A 82 -17.07 4.71 -13.08
N LYS A 83 -16.32 3.85 -12.39
CA LYS A 83 -16.85 2.62 -11.78
C LYS A 83 -17.92 2.92 -10.73
N TYR A 84 -17.73 3.96 -9.94
CA TYR A 84 -18.71 4.40 -8.96
C TYR A 84 -20.01 4.86 -9.63
N MET A 85 -19.90 5.66 -10.67
CA MET A 85 -21.06 6.12 -11.44
C MET A 85 -21.80 4.96 -12.11
N GLN A 86 -21.08 3.99 -12.67
CA GLN A 86 -21.68 2.77 -13.23
C GLN A 86 -22.40 1.95 -12.16
N PHE A 87 -21.79 1.80 -10.99
CA PHE A 87 -22.40 1.13 -9.84
C PHE A 87 -23.71 1.81 -9.44
N LEU A 88 -23.74 3.13 -9.28
CA LEU A 88 -24.95 3.89 -8.95
C LEU A 88 -26.03 3.76 -10.02
N GLN A 89 -25.66 3.83 -11.30
CA GLN A 89 -26.62 3.64 -12.40
C GLN A 89 -27.25 2.24 -12.40
N ASN A 90 -26.44 1.21 -12.14
CA ASN A 90 -26.95 -0.16 -12.02
C ASN A 90 -27.89 -0.32 -10.83
N LEU A 91 -27.56 0.31 -9.72
CA LEU A 91 -28.38 0.32 -8.50
C LEU A 91 -29.75 0.97 -8.73
N ILE A 92 -29.79 2.07 -9.50
CA ILE A 92 -31.04 2.77 -9.87
C ILE A 92 -31.88 1.91 -10.83
N LYS A 93 -31.23 1.21 -11.78
CA LYS A 93 -31.93 0.37 -12.78
C LYS A 93 -32.50 -0.90 -12.17
N ASP A 94 -31.77 -1.52 -11.25
CA ASP A 94 -32.20 -2.75 -10.58
C ASP A 94 -31.89 -2.67 -9.07
N PRO A 95 -32.83 -2.12 -8.29
CA PRO A 95 -32.69 -2.02 -6.84
C PRO A 95 -32.87 -3.38 -6.13
N SER A 96 -33.19 -4.47 -6.83
CA SER A 96 -33.42 -5.79 -6.21
C SER A 96 -32.19 -6.31 -5.48
N GLY A 97 -30.99 -6.02 -5.99
CA GLY A 97 -29.72 -6.40 -5.36
C GLY A 97 -29.46 -5.75 -4.02
N ILE A 98 -30.16 -4.64 -3.68
CA ILE A 98 -30.03 -3.96 -2.38
C ILE A 98 -31.20 -4.20 -1.45
N ALA A 99 -32.35 -4.63 -1.98
CA ALA A 99 -33.56 -4.84 -1.19
C ALA A 99 -33.40 -5.88 -0.06
N SER A 100 -32.40 -6.76 -0.19
CA SER A 100 -32.06 -7.80 0.79
C SER A 100 -30.90 -7.40 1.74
N GLN A 101 -30.31 -6.22 1.57
CA GLN A 101 -29.15 -5.77 2.39
C GLN A 101 -29.62 -4.94 3.60
N THR A 102 -28.88 -5.06 4.71
CA THR A 102 -29.10 -4.14 5.82
C THR A 102 -28.61 -2.72 5.45
N PRO A 103 -29.18 -1.67 6.07
CA PRO A 103 -28.73 -0.28 5.83
C PRO A 103 -27.21 -0.11 6.02
N GLU A 104 -26.63 -0.79 7.01
CA GLU A 104 -25.19 -0.73 7.31
C GLU A 104 -24.37 -1.37 6.20
N HIS A 105 -24.81 -2.52 5.68
CA HIS A 105 -24.14 -3.22 4.60
C HIS A 105 -24.22 -2.43 3.29
N LEU A 106 -25.38 -1.81 3.04
CA LEU A 106 -25.57 -0.92 1.89
C LEU A 106 -24.67 0.30 1.98
N ALA A 107 -24.59 0.96 3.13
CA ALA A 107 -23.71 2.12 3.35
C ALA A 107 -22.25 1.72 3.11
N PHE A 108 -21.80 0.58 3.62
CA PHE A 108 -20.48 0.04 3.37
C PHE A 108 -20.24 -0.20 1.87
N THR A 109 -21.17 -0.86 1.18
CA THR A 109 -21.05 -1.14 -0.25
C THR A 109 -20.95 0.13 -1.08
N ILE A 110 -21.77 1.15 -0.79
CA ILE A 110 -21.71 2.46 -1.48
C ILE A 110 -20.38 3.15 -1.20
N GLN A 111 -19.93 3.16 0.05
CA GLN A 111 -18.67 3.81 0.44
C GLN A 111 -17.45 3.22 -0.30
N PHE A 112 -17.44 1.91 -0.53
CA PHE A 112 -16.29 1.22 -1.12
C PHE A 112 -16.41 0.93 -2.63
N ALA A 113 -17.56 1.23 -3.24
CA ALA A 113 -17.81 0.94 -4.66
C ALA A 113 -16.87 1.70 -5.62
N GLY A 114 -16.35 2.87 -5.20
CA GLY A 114 -15.56 3.75 -6.05
C GLY A 114 -14.09 3.93 -5.62
N ILE A 115 -13.54 3.06 -4.76
CA ILE A 115 -12.16 3.24 -4.24
C ILE A 115 -11.28 2.00 -4.42
N ASN A 116 -11.54 1.19 -5.43
CA ASN A 116 -10.81 -0.08 -5.59
C ASN A 116 -9.38 0.11 -6.09
N GLU A 117 -9.18 0.94 -7.12
CA GLU A 117 -7.84 1.17 -7.70
C GLU A 117 -7.03 2.11 -6.82
N SER A 118 -7.62 3.23 -6.39
CA SER A 118 -6.95 4.19 -5.51
C SER A 118 -6.53 3.57 -4.17
N SER A 119 -7.36 2.73 -3.56
CA SER A 119 -6.97 2.03 -2.34
C SER A 119 -5.82 1.04 -2.56
N SER A 120 -5.82 0.31 -3.67
CA SER A 120 -4.74 -0.63 -4.02
C SER A 120 -3.42 0.10 -4.24
N LEU A 121 -3.48 1.24 -4.93
CA LEU A 121 -2.34 2.09 -5.20
C LEU A 121 -1.81 2.73 -3.91
N ALA A 122 -2.72 3.23 -3.04
CA ALA A 122 -2.36 3.74 -1.71
C ALA A 122 -1.60 2.71 -0.88
N PHE A 123 -2.04 1.44 -0.88
CA PHE A 123 -1.31 0.37 -0.19
C PHE A 123 0.07 0.12 -0.81
N SER A 124 0.23 0.26 -2.13
CA SER A 124 1.53 0.11 -2.79
C SER A 124 2.50 1.23 -2.39
N PHE A 125 2.06 2.49 -2.37
CA PHE A 125 2.84 3.63 -1.87
C PHE A 125 3.19 3.48 -0.39
N ARG A 126 2.22 3.10 0.44
CA ARG A 126 2.42 2.83 1.88
C ARG A 126 3.49 1.75 2.10
N ASP A 127 3.38 0.62 1.41
CA ASP A 127 4.32 -0.49 1.58
C ASP A 127 5.72 -0.13 1.12
N LEU A 128 5.84 0.65 0.05
CA LEU A 128 7.12 1.16 -0.42
C LEU A 128 7.77 2.09 0.63
N ALA A 129 7.01 3.06 1.16
CA ALA A 129 7.47 3.97 2.20
C ALA A 129 7.85 3.23 3.50
N ALA A 130 7.05 2.26 3.93
CA ALA A 130 7.34 1.43 5.11
C ALA A 130 8.63 0.60 4.93
N ASN A 131 8.87 0.05 3.74
CA ASN A 131 10.10 -0.69 3.45
C ASN A 131 11.33 0.23 3.47
N VAL A 132 11.22 1.47 2.95
CA VAL A 132 12.29 2.47 3.08
C VAL A 132 12.55 2.82 4.54
N ALA A 133 11.51 3.07 5.33
CA ALA A 133 11.67 3.34 6.77
C ALA A 133 12.36 2.19 7.51
N ARG A 134 12.06 0.96 7.14
CA ARG A 134 12.63 -0.24 7.77
C ARG A 134 14.07 -0.51 7.34
N LEU A 135 14.41 -0.37 6.05
CA LEU A 135 15.65 -0.86 5.47
C LEU A 135 16.70 0.23 5.24
N SER A 136 16.29 1.47 4.92
CA SER A 136 17.19 2.52 4.48
C SER A 136 17.55 3.48 5.59
N ASP A 137 18.81 3.91 5.62
CA ASP A 137 19.31 5.04 6.42
C ASP A 137 19.64 6.24 5.52
N ASN A 138 19.40 6.14 4.22
CA ASN A 138 19.61 7.22 3.27
C ASN A 138 18.55 8.32 3.49
N ARG A 139 18.99 9.49 3.95
CA ARG A 139 18.10 10.61 4.28
C ARG A 139 17.33 11.14 3.07
N GLU A 140 17.93 11.12 1.89
CA GLU A 140 17.26 11.56 0.67
C GLU A 140 16.11 10.61 0.31
N LEU A 141 16.35 9.30 0.38
CA LEU A 141 15.33 8.30 0.11
C LEU A 141 14.23 8.33 1.20
N LEU A 142 14.58 8.57 2.46
CA LEU A 142 13.61 8.76 3.54
C LEU A 142 12.73 10.00 3.32
N ASN A 143 13.28 11.12 2.81
CA ASN A 143 12.48 12.29 2.42
C ASN A 143 11.48 11.95 1.30
N LYS A 144 11.90 11.19 0.29
CA LYS A 144 11.00 10.70 -0.76
C LYS A 144 9.91 9.79 -0.19
N ALA A 145 10.27 8.93 0.77
CA ALA A 145 9.30 8.06 1.44
C ALA A 145 8.22 8.84 2.23
N ILE A 146 8.53 10.04 2.75
CA ILE A 146 7.51 10.95 3.33
C ILE A 146 6.48 11.32 2.26
N THR A 147 6.93 11.71 1.06
CA THR A 147 6.03 12.06 -0.06
C THR A 147 5.15 10.88 -0.46
N TRP A 148 5.71 9.68 -0.57
CA TRP A 148 4.96 8.46 -0.90
C TRP A 148 3.94 8.08 0.18
N ALA A 149 4.28 8.26 1.46
CA ALA A 149 3.34 8.03 2.56
C ALA A 149 2.21 9.07 2.59
N LEU A 150 2.49 10.34 2.24
CA LEU A 150 1.47 11.37 2.08
C LEU A 150 0.54 11.06 0.91
N GLU A 151 1.08 10.57 -0.22
CA GLU A 151 0.27 10.16 -1.37
C GLU A 151 -0.66 9.00 -1.01
N ALA A 152 -0.17 8.00 -0.28
CA ALA A 152 -1.02 6.93 0.25
C ALA A 152 -2.18 7.47 1.11
N ILE A 153 -1.95 8.53 1.90
CA ILE A 153 -3.01 9.18 2.69
C ILE A 153 -4.01 9.92 1.80
N THR A 154 -3.53 10.58 0.74
CA THR A 154 -4.38 11.31 -0.21
C THR A 154 -5.32 10.36 -0.96
N LEU A 155 -4.78 9.24 -1.46
CA LEU A 155 -5.54 8.24 -2.21
C LEU A 155 -6.50 7.43 -1.32
N PHE A 156 -6.04 7.01 -0.15
CA PHE A 156 -6.85 6.23 0.81
C PHE A 156 -6.33 6.37 2.24
N GLY A 157 -6.72 7.44 2.90
CA GLY A 157 -6.25 7.82 4.25
C GLY A 157 -6.77 6.92 5.37
N ASN A 158 -6.43 5.64 5.35
CA ASN A 158 -6.71 4.73 6.46
C ASN A 158 -5.62 4.78 7.54
N PHE A 159 -5.88 4.15 8.69
CA PHE A 159 -4.99 4.19 9.84
C PHE A 159 -3.57 3.69 9.54
N THR A 160 -3.40 2.71 8.63
CA THR A 160 -2.07 2.17 8.31
C THR A 160 -1.21 3.13 7.49
N CYS A 161 -1.82 4.01 6.68
CA CYS A 161 -1.10 5.05 5.95
C CYS A 161 -0.54 6.11 6.92
N TYR A 162 -1.34 6.55 7.90
CA TYR A 162 -0.88 7.48 8.95
C TYR A 162 0.21 6.86 9.82
N GLU A 163 0.08 5.58 10.18
CA GLU A 163 1.09 4.83 10.94
C GLU A 163 2.43 4.78 10.17
N THR A 164 2.40 4.50 8.87
CA THR A 164 3.60 4.48 8.04
C THR A 164 4.26 5.85 7.95
N LEU A 165 3.50 6.92 7.75
CA LEU A 165 4.03 8.28 7.76
C LEU A 165 4.70 8.61 9.09
N ALA A 166 4.08 8.22 10.22
CA ALA A 166 4.67 8.40 11.54
C ALA A 166 6.02 7.68 11.71
N GLU A 167 6.14 6.45 11.19
CA GLU A 167 7.38 5.68 11.24
C GLU A 167 8.51 6.33 10.43
N VAL A 168 8.21 6.81 9.21
CA VAL A 168 9.19 7.52 8.37
C VAL A 168 9.64 8.81 9.05
N LEU A 169 8.70 9.62 9.55
CA LEU A 169 8.98 10.88 10.25
C LEU A 169 9.83 10.65 11.50
N TYR A 170 9.49 9.62 12.30
CA TYR A 170 10.25 9.26 13.48
C TYR A 170 11.70 8.88 13.15
N LYS A 171 11.91 8.07 12.11
CA LYS A 171 13.25 7.70 11.63
C LYS A 171 14.06 8.91 11.16
N MET A 172 13.39 9.93 10.61
CA MET A 172 14.01 11.20 10.21
C MET A 172 14.31 12.14 11.39
N GLY A 173 13.85 11.82 12.60
CA GLY A 173 14.01 12.65 13.80
C GLY A 173 12.90 13.68 14.02
N TYR A 174 11.84 13.66 13.22
CA TYR A 174 10.66 14.54 13.36
C TYR A 174 9.68 13.97 14.39
N GLN A 175 10.12 13.93 15.66
CA GLN A 175 9.39 13.23 16.73
C GLN A 175 7.99 13.80 16.99
N LYS A 176 7.82 15.12 16.96
CA LYS A 176 6.51 15.76 17.21
C LYS A 176 5.50 15.44 16.12
N GLU A 177 5.94 15.53 14.88
CA GLU A 177 5.14 15.22 13.70
C GLU A 177 4.79 13.73 13.66
N ALA A 178 5.73 12.86 14.03
CA ALA A 178 5.48 11.43 14.14
C ALA A 178 4.42 11.10 15.19
N LEU A 179 4.47 11.74 16.38
CA LEU A 179 3.44 11.58 17.39
C LEU A 179 2.05 11.98 16.89
N TRP A 180 1.97 13.14 16.24
CA TRP A 180 0.70 13.62 15.70
C TRP A 180 0.11 12.67 14.64
N GLN A 181 0.93 12.13 13.73
CA GLN A 181 0.47 11.16 12.74
C GLN A 181 0.05 9.83 13.39
N MET A 182 0.72 9.41 14.45
CA MET A 182 0.37 8.18 15.18
C MET A 182 -0.98 8.35 15.93
N GLU A 183 -1.25 9.53 16.49
CA GLU A 183 -2.55 9.86 17.08
C GLU A 183 -3.67 9.84 16.02
N LYS A 184 -3.42 10.41 14.83
CA LYS A 184 -4.35 10.29 13.70
C LYS A 184 -4.60 8.85 13.27
N ALA A 185 -3.58 7.98 13.32
CA ALA A 185 -3.77 6.56 13.04
C ALA A 185 -4.77 5.93 14.02
N LEU A 186 -4.71 6.26 15.31
CA LEU A 186 -5.69 5.80 16.30
C LEU A 186 -7.11 6.31 15.99
N ASP A 187 -7.25 7.58 15.65
CA ASP A 187 -8.55 8.19 15.33
C ASP A 187 -9.21 7.57 14.07
N LYS A 188 -8.40 7.11 13.12
CA LYS A 188 -8.87 6.48 11.88
C LYS A 188 -9.08 4.97 11.99
N MET A 189 -8.77 4.39 13.14
CA MET A 189 -8.89 2.95 13.32
C MET A 189 -10.37 2.54 13.48
N PRO A 190 -10.81 1.45 12.82
CA PRO A 190 -12.15 0.92 13.04
C PRO A 190 -12.35 0.47 14.49
N ALA A 191 -13.54 0.73 15.04
CA ALA A 191 -13.89 0.29 16.38
C ALA A 191 -13.81 -1.25 16.53
N GLY A 192 -13.48 -1.72 17.73
CA GLY A 192 -13.42 -3.14 18.05
C GLY A 192 -12.11 -3.85 17.66
N ASN A 193 -11.06 -3.11 17.29
CA ASN A 193 -9.75 -3.66 16.96
C ASN A 193 -8.70 -3.44 18.08
N ASP A 194 -9.00 -3.91 19.28
CA ASP A 194 -8.18 -3.68 20.48
C ASP A 194 -6.71 -4.11 20.33
N ALA A 195 -6.45 -5.20 19.62
CA ALA A 195 -5.09 -5.68 19.37
C ALA A 195 -4.29 -4.70 18.49
N ILE A 196 -4.92 -4.10 17.48
CA ILE A 196 -4.31 -3.09 16.63
C ILE A 196 -4.09 -1.81 17.43
N ALA A 197 -5.07 -1.38 18.23
CA ALA A 197 -4.95 -0.23 19.11
C ALA A 197 -3.77 -0.38 20.07
N ALA A 198 -3.66 -1.52 20.74
CA ALA A 198 -2.55 -1.81 21.65
C ALA A 198 -1.18 -1.75 20.93
N ARG A 199 -1.09 -2.25 19.69
CA ARG A 199 0.13 -2.18 18.88
C ARG A 199 0.50 -0.73 18.55
N ILE A 200 -0.46 0.10 18.16
CA ILE A 200 -0.23 1.52 17.83
C ILE A 200 0.14 2.30 19.10
N HIS A 201 -0.53 2.06 20.23
CA HIS A 201 -0.15 2.64 21.53
C HIS A 201 1.29 2.28 21.92
N GLY A 202 1.71 1.02 21.75
CA GLY A 202 3.08 0.60 22.00
C GLY A 202 4.12 1.34 21.14
N LYS A 203 3.79 1.66 19.88
CA LYS A 203 4.66 2.49 19.02
C LYS A 203 4.68 3.95 19.49
N LEU A 204 3.54 4.49 19.86
CA LEU A 204 3.38 5.86 20.36
C LEU A 204 4.20 6.06 21.63
N ASP A 205 4.19 5.10 22.55
CA ASP A 205 4.99 5.13 23.78
C ASP A 205 6.50 5.07 23.49
N LYS A 206 6.92 4.27 22.50
CA LYS A 206 8.33 4.25 22.05
C LYS A 206 8.77 5.62 21.53
N ILE A 207 7.94 6.28 20.72
CA ILE A 207 8.26 7.62 20.20
C ILE A 207 8.33 8.63 21.33
N LYS A 208 7.44 8.58 22.33
CA LYS A 208 7.42 9.49 23.49
C LYS A 208 8.64 9.33 24.41
N ASN A 209 9.11 8.08 24.59
CA ASN A 209 10.13 7.76 25.57
C ASN A 209 11.56 7.83 25.03
N ASN A 210 11.76 7.83 23.72
CA ASN A 210 13.08 8.06 23.11
C ASN A 210 13.34 9.57 23.01
N LYS A 211 13.92 10.10 24.11
CA LYS A 211 14.45 11.47 24.18
C LYS A 211 15.92 11.50 23.77
#